data_e235893bfcc89e28803c178073171bcc
#
_entry.id   e235893bfcc89e28803c178073171bcc
#
_cell.length_a   1.000
_cell.length_b   1.000
_cell.length_c   1.000
_cell.angle_alpha   90.00
_cell.angle_beta   90.00
_cell.angle_gamma   90.00
#
_symmetry.space_group_name_H-M   'P 1'
#
loop_
_entity.id
_entity.type
_entity.pdbx_description
1 polymer ?
#
loop_
_entity_poly.entity_id
_entity_poly.type
_entity_poly.pdbx_seq_one_letter_code
_entity_poly.pdbx_strand_id
1 'polypeptide(L)'
;MLSKVLDRAEEFDVIHFHTDMLQFPMFGRHADKTLTTLHGRLDMKDIGGVYARWPQFSLVSISDDQRRPLPFANYAATVHHGMPAELYAHAPKSAGYFAFLGRISPEKRPDRAIEIATRLGRPLKIAAKVDAADKVYWETVIRPLVDGNPLVEFVGEIGDHQKSAFLGGAEALLFPIDWPEPFGLVMIEAMACGTPVVAFRCGSTPEVIEDGATGFLVETMDEAVSAAARAHLLDRDAIRARFDLRWSATAMARRYLDVYAELLARRPFGAPPMGPEAFHLDAAVPTVPFVATA
;
A
#
# COMPACT_ATOMS: atom_id res chain seq x y z
N MET A 1 -4.99 23.93 9.27
CA MET A 1 -4.40 23.71 7.92
C MET A 1 -5.48 23.79 6.83
N LEU A 2 -6.56 23.02 6.87
CA LEU A 2 -7.62 23.03 5.83
C LEU A 2 -8.24 24.41 5.58
N SER A 3 -8.51 25.23 6.62
CA SER A 3 -9.05 26.60 6.41
C SER A 3 -8.13 27.47 5.57
N LYS A 4 -6.81 27.43 5.78
CA LYS A 4 -5.84 28.17 4.98
C LYS A 4 -5.83 27.76 3.50
N VAL A 5 -6.09 26.49 3.21
CA VAL A 5 -6.24 25.99 1.83
C VAL A 5 -7.56 26.47 1.26
N LEU A 6 -8.64 26.45 2.04
CA LEU A 6 -9.96 26.92 1.61
C LEU A 6 -9.94 28.41 1.27
N ASP A 7 -9.28 29.24 2.10
CA ASP A 7 -9.17 30.70 1.87
C ASP A 7 -8.50 31.03 0.53
N ARG A 8 -7.69 30.11 -0.01
CA ARG A 8 -6.96 30.26 -1.26
C ARG A 8 -7.44 29.31 -2.36
N ALA A 9 -8.56 28.63 -2.17
CA ALA A 9 -9.01 27.58 -3.08
C ALA A 9 -9.20 28.09 -4.52
N GLU A 10 -9.58 29.35 -4.71
CA GLU A 10 -9.78 29.94 -6.05
C GLU A 10 -8.48 30.21 -6.82
N GLU A 11 -7.32 30.15 -6.15
CA GLU A 11 -6.02 30.36 -6.79
C GLU A 11 -5.53 29.09 -7.53
N PHE A 12 -6.21 27.93 -7.36
CA PHE A 12 -5.79 26.66 -7.88
C PHE A 12 -6.83 26.04 -8.82
N ASP A 13 -6.36 25.44 -9.90
CA ASP A 13 -7.20 24.68 -10.83
C ASP A 13 -7.52 23.28 -10.29
N VAL A 14 -6.58 22.66 -9.58
CA VAL A 14 -6.73 21.35 -8.91
C VAL A 14 -6.20 21.45 -7.49
N ILE A 15 -6.94 20.89 -6.54
CA ILE A 15 -6.52 20.74 -5.14
C ILE A 15 -6.49 19.26 -4.82
N HIS A 16 -5.30 18.72 -4.59
CA HIS A 16 -5.12 17.30 -4.30
C HIS A 16 -4.88 17.07 -2.80
N PHE A 17 -5.76 16.27 -2.20
CA PHE A 17 -5.73 15.91 -0.79
C PHE A 17 -5.21 14.50 -0.56
N HIS A 18 -4.50 14.33 0.57
CA HIS A 18 -4.06 13.05 1.12
C HIS A 18 -4.57 12.87 2.56
N THR A 19 -5.76 13.37 2.84
CA THR A 19 -6.34 13.47 4.18
C THR A 19 -7.64 12.67 4.31
N ASP A 20 -7.80 11.64 3.47
CA ASP A 20 -9.00 10.81 3.36
C ASP A 20 -10.27 11.67 3.18
N MET A 21 -11.18 11.70 4.16
CA MET A 21 -12.45 12.44 4.08
C MET A 21 -12.45 13.76 4.87
N LEU A 22 -11.36 14.14 5.52
CA LEU A 22 -11.35 15.27 6.48
C LEU A 22 -11.71 16.61 5.85
N GLN A 23 -11.44 16.81 4.56
CA GLN A 23 -11.74 18.04 3.83
C GLN A 23 -13.17 18.10 3.30
N PHE A 24 -13.90 17.00 3.18
CA PHE A 24 -15.21 16.95 2.51
C PHE A 24 -16.21 17.99 3.03
N PRO A 25 -16.44 18.15 4.36
CA PRO A 25 -17.39 19.13 4.87
C PRO A 25 -17.05 20.57 4.49
N MET A 26 -15.76 20.89 4.32
CA MET A 26 -15.29 22.26 4.06
C MET A 26 -15.22 22.59 2.57
N PHE A 27 -14.94 21.59 1.72
CA PHE A 27 -14.65 21.78 0.31
C PHE A 27 -15.82 21.41 -0.63
N GLY A 28 -17.04 21.28 -0.12
CA GLY A 28 -18.20 20.88 -0.91
C GLY A 28 -18.42 21.74 -2.15
N ARG A 29 -18.15 23.07 -2.08
CA ARG A 29 -18.27 24.02 -3.20
C ARG A 29 -17.13 23.89 -4.23
N HIS A 30 -16.06 23.21 -3.88
CA HIS A 30 -14.87 23.01 -4.70
C HIS A 30 -14.64 21.54 -5.04
N ALA A 31 -15.67 20.68 -4.85
CA ALA A 31 -15.56 19.24 -5.10
C ALA A 31 -15.16 18.94 -6.55
N ASP A 32 -15.59 19.76 -7.50
CA ASP A 32 -15.30 19.69 -8.94
C ASP A 32 -13.82 19.86 -9.30
N LYS A 33 -13.05 20.51 -8.41
CA LYS A 33 -11.60 20.72 -8.57
C LYS A 33 -10.76 20.04 -7.49
N THR A 34 -11.39 19.20 -6.68
CA THR A 34 -10.66 18.43 -5.66
C THR A 34 -10.46 16.99 -6.09
N LEU A 35 -9.31 16.46 -5.75
CA LEU A 35 -8.95 15.06 -5.87
C LEU A 35 -8.45 14.56 -4.51
N THR A 36 -8.77 13.32 -4.13
CA THR A 36 -8.29 12.75 -2.88
C THR A 36 -7.68 11.38 -3.11
N THR A 37 -6.41 11.20 -2.80
CA THR A 37 -5.79 9.88 -2.76
C THR A 37 -6.00 9.24 -1.39
N LEU A 38 -6.53 8.02 -1.42
CA LEU A 38 -6.79 7.19 -0.24
C LEU A 38 -5.57 6.29 0.01
N HIS A 39 -5.01 6.34 1.23
CA HIS A 39 -3.80 5.57 1.56
C HIS A 39 -4.08 4.39 2.51
N GLY A 40 -5.19 4.42 3.20
CA GLY A 40 -5.55 3.44 4.23
C GLY A 40 -6.50 2.35 3.76
N ARG A 41 -6.93 1.55 4.73
CA ARG A 41 -7.97 0.55 4.57
C ARG A 41 -9.33 1.20 4.36
N LEU A 42 -10.17 0.60 3.53
CA LEU A 42 -11.53 1.07 3.24
C LEU A 42 -12.61 0.08 3.74
N ASP A 43 -12.22 -0.97 4.45
CA ASP A 43 -13.10 -2.00 5.02
C ASP A 43 -13.51 -1.74 6.48
N MET A 44 -13.25 -0.54 7.00
CA MET A 44 -13.68 -0.15 8.34
C MET A 44 -15.19 0.05 8.38
N LYS A 45 -15.84 -0.41 9.47
CA LYS A 45 -17.30 -0.54 9.62
C LYS A 45 -18.11 0.69 9.23
N ASP A 46 -17.64 1.89 9.58
CA ASP A 46 -18.45 3.12 9.44
C ASP A 46 -18.01 4.01 8.27
N ILE A 47 -16.95 3.64 7.56
CA ILE A 47 -16.36 4.50 6.52
C ILE A 47 -17.26 4.62 5.29
N GLY A 48 -18.01 3.57 4.96
CA GLY A 48 -18.91 3.53 3.80
C GLY A 48 -19.97 4.62 3.82
N GLY A 49 -20.54 4.91 5.00
CA GLY A 49 -21.52 5.97 5.17
C GLY A 49 -20.99 7.36 4.86
N VAL A 50 -19.72 7.60 5.16
CA VAL A 50 -19.06 8.89 4.85
C VAL A 50 -18.93 9.08 3.34
N TYR A 51 -18.39 8.08 2.62
CA TYR A 51 -18.23 8.18 1.16
C TYR A 51 -19.57 8.21 0.42
N ALA A 52 -20.59 7.51 0.91
CA ALA A 52 -21.95 7.60 0.37
C ALA A 52 -22.56 9.00 0.56
N ARG A 53 -22.25 9.69 1.66
CA ARG A 53 -22.72 11.05 1.96
C ARG A 53 -22.09 12.12 1.07
N TRP A 54 -20.89 11.87 0.55
CA TRP A 54 -20.08 12.83 -0.21
C TRP A 54 -19.69 12.29 -1.60
N PRO A 55 -20.66 11.86 -2.46
CA PRO A 55 -20.37 11.20 -3.73
C PRO A 55 -19.77 12.13 -4.79
N GLN A 56 -19.81 13.46 -4.58
CA GLN A 56 -19.28 14.45 -5.52
C GLN A 56 -17.75 14.54 -5.49
N PHE A 57 -17.07 14.03 -4.46
CA PHE A 57 -15.62 14.11 -4.38
C PHE A 57 -14.95 13.02 -5.20
N SER A 58 -14.04 13.43 -6.08
CA SER A 58 -13.23 12.50 -6.87
C SER A 58 -12.13 11.85 -6.02
N LEU A 59 -12.04 10.52 -6.09
CA LEU A 59 -11.11 9.72 -5.31
C LEU A 59 -10.09 9.04 -6.23
N VAL A 60 -8.89 8.83 -5.70
CA VAL A 60 -7.86 7.97 -6.28
C VAL A 60 -7.55 6.87 -5.29
N SER A 61 -7.67 5.62 -5.73
CA SER A 61 -7.17 4.48 -4.97
C SER A 61 -5.71 4.20 -5.31
N ILE A 62 -5.01 3.53 -4.40
CA ILE A 62 -3.61 3.11 -4.60
C ILE A 62 -3.48 1.67 -5.10
N SER A 63 -4.59 0.95 -5.19
CA SER A 63 -4.74 -0.33 -5.88
C SER A 63 -6.20 -0.56 -6.26
N ASP A 64 -6.46 -1.50 -7.15
CA ASP A 64 -7.83 -1.88 -7.48
C ASP A 64 -8.46 -2.73 -6.37
N ASP A 65 -7.65 -3.52 -5.67
CA ASP A 65 -8.11 -4.27 -4.50
C ASP A 65 -8.61 -3.34 -3.37
N GLN A 66 -7.95 -2.20 -3.16
CA GLN A 66 -8.36 -1.21 -2.15
C GLN A 66 -9.80 -0.74 -2.33
N ARG A 67 -10.34 -0.72 -3.58
CA ARG A 67 -11.70 -0.26 -3.88
C ARG A 67 -12.79 -1.25 -3.47
N ARG A 68 -12.46 -2.54 -3.33
CA ARG A 68 -13.44 -3.61 -3.14
C ARG A 68 -14.45 -3.38 -2.02
N PRO A 69 -14.06 -2.83 -0.84
CA PRO A 69 -15.02 -2.56 0.23
C PRO A 69 -15.99 -1.42 -0.08
N LEU A 70 -15.63 -0.49 -0.97
CA LEU A 70 -16.41 0.71 -1.31
C LEU A 70 -16.59 0.86 -2.84
N PRO A 71 -17.18 -0.11 -3.55
CA PRO A 71 -17.24 -0.09 -5.01
C PRO A 71 -18.12 1.04 -5.58
N PHE A 72 -18.98 1.63 -4.74
CA PHE A 72 -19.88 2.73 -5.09
C PHE A 72 -19.25 4.12 -4.99
N ALA A 73 -18.04 4.25 -4.40
CA ALA A 73 -17.39 5.53 -4.24
C ALA A 73 -16.90 6.10 -5.59
N ASN A 74 -16.79 7.42 -5.68
CA ASN A 74 -16.48 8.12 -6.93
C ASN A 74 -14.99 8.07 -7.27
N TYR A 75 -14.50 6.91 -7.71
CA TYR A 75 -13.11 6.76 -8.13
C TYR A 75 -12.87 7.35 -9.51
N ALA A 76 -12.00 8.36 -9.57
CA ALA A 76 -11.49 8.92 -10.82
C ALA A 76 -10.46 8.00 -11.47
N ALA A 77 -9.57 7.40 -10.67
CA ALA A 77 -8.52 6.52 -11.15
C ALA A 77 -7.99 5.58 -10.04
N THR A 78 -7.21 4.57 -10.43
CA THR A 78 -6.21 3.90 -9.59
C THR A 78 -4.84 4.41 -9.97
N VAL A 79 -4.10 4.98 -9.01
CA VAL A 79 -2.71 5.40 -9.18
C VAL A 79 -1.87 4.68 -8.13
N HIS A 80 -1.17 3.67 -8.56
CA HIS A 80 -0.26 2.93 -7.71
C HIS A 80 0.88 3.83 -7.21
N HIS A 81 1.40 3.54 -6.02
CA HIS A 81 2.56 4.25 -5.50
C HIS A 81 3.80 4.07 -6.37
N GLY A 82 4.63 5.10 -6.37
CA GLY A 82 5.96 5.09 -6.92
C GLY A 82 6.95 5.75 -5.97
N MET A 83 8.22 5.47 -6.15
CA MET A 83 9.28 6.07 -5.32
C MET A 83 10.44 6.56 -6.19
N PRO A 84 11.27 7.50 -5.67
CA PRO A 84 12.46 7.95 -6.38
C PRO A 84 13.38 6.78 -6.73
N ALA A 85 13.76 6.68 -8.00
CA ALA A 85 14.55 5.55 -8.50
C ALA A 85 15.96 5.50 -7.89
N GLU A 86 16.47 6.66 -7.50
CA GLU A 86 17.78 6.84 -6.88
C GLU A 86 17.81 6.52 -5.38
N LEU A 87 16.65 6.35 -4.74
CA LEU A 87 16.57 6.08 -3.30
C LEU A 87 17.16 4.71 -2.93
N TYR A 88 17.08 3.76 -3.86
CA TYR A 88 17.56 2.38 -3.67
C TYR A 88 18.59 2.02 -4.73
N ALA A 89 19.77 1.60 -4.28
CA ALA A 89 20.81 1.10 -5.17
C ALA A 89 20.47 -0.30 -5.67
N HIS A 90 20.59 -0.50 -6.98
CA HIS A 90 20.50 -1.83 -7.56
C HIS A 90 21.64 -2.74 -7.07
N ALA A 91 21.32 -3.96 -6.70
CA ALA A 91 22.26 -4.97 -6.25
C ALA A 91 22.18 -6.20 -7.17
N PRO A 92 23.16 -6.43 -8.05
CA PRO A 92 23.12 -7.52 -9.03
C PRO A 92 23.30 -8.91 -8.41
N LYS A 93 23.76 -8.97 -7.15
CA LYS A 93 23.98 -10.23 -6.42
C LYS A 93 23.45 -10.14 -5.00
N SER A 94 22.90 -11.24 -4.50
CA SER A 94 22.49 -11.36 -3.10
C SER A 94 23.67 -11.77 -2.21
N ALA A 95 23.52 -11.54 -0.89
CA ALA A 95 24.40 -12.04 0.15
C ALA A 95 23.91 -13.35 0.79
N GLY A 96 22.86 -13.98 0.22
CA GLY A 96 22.42 -15.34 0.55
C GLY A 96 21.50 -15.47 1.75
N TYR A 97 20.69 -14.46 2.07
CA TYR A 97 19.66 -14.51 3.11
C TYR A 97 18.29 -14.08 2.58
N PHE A 98 17.22 -14.53 3.21
CA PHE A 98 15.88 -13.97 3.00
C PHE A 98 15.68 -12.73 3.88
N ALA A 99 14.90 -11.77 3.39
CA ALA A 99 14.53 -10.59 4.15
C ALA A 99 13.04 -10.59 4.50
N PHE A 100 12.72 -10.15 5.71
CA PHE A 100 11.39 -9.67 6.10
C PHE A 100 11.56 -8.21 6.53
N LEU A 101 10.74 -7.32 5.95
CA LEU A 101 10.76 -5.89 6.28
C LEU A 101 9.33 -5.39 6.53
N GLY A 102 9.06 -4.88 7.75
CA GLY A 102 7.73 -4.36 8.08
C GLY A 102 7.53 -4.14 9.57
N ARG A 103 6.28 -4.23 10.03
CA ARG A 103 5.93 -4.27 11.45
C ARG A 103 5.83 -5.72 11.92
N ILE A 104 6.14 -5.96 13.18
CA ILE A 104 5.76 -7.21 13.84
C ILE A 104 4.29 -7.10 14.18
N SER A 105 3.44 -7.77 13.41
CA SER A 105 2.00 -7.83 13.67
C SER A 105 1.39 -9.11 13.11
N PRO A 106 0.27 -9.59 13.64
CA PRO A 106 -0.36 -10.83 13.21
C PRO A 106 -0.68 -10.86 11.70
N GLU A 107 -1.12 -9.73 11.15
CA GLU A 107 -1.48 -9.62 9.72
C GLU A 107 -0.27 -9.62 8.77
N LYS A 108 0.93 -9.26 9.27
CA LYS A 108 2.17 -9.31 8.47
C LYS A 108 2.85 -10.68 8.48
N ARG A 109 2.47 -11.57 9.40
CA ARG A 109 2.87 -12.97 9.45
C ARG A 109 4.39 -13.22 9.41
N PRO A 110 5.20 -12.55 10.27
CA PRO A 110 6.63 -12.87 10.37
C PRO A 110 6.88 -14.35 10.75
N ASP A 111 5.94 -14.99 11.44
CA ASP A 111 5.95 -16.44 11.72
C ASP A 111 6.07 -17.28 10.45
N ARG A 112 5.32 -16.96 9.40
CA ARG A 112 5.42 -17.65 8.10
C ARG A 112 6.78 -17.44 7.44
N ALA A 113 7.35 -16.23 7.53
CA ALA A 113 8.68 -15.96 7.00
C ALA A 113 9.75 -16.81 7.71
N ILE A 114 9.65 -16.95 9.04
CA ILE A 114 10.53 -17.80 9.83
C ILE A 114 10.37 -19.27 9.41
N GLU A 115 9.14 -19.77 9.25
CA GLU A 115 8.88 -21.13 8.82
C GLU A 115 9.46 -21.43 7.43
N ILE A 116 9.28 -20.52 6.44
CA ILE A 116 9.84 -20.68 5.09
C ILE A 116 11.36 -20.83 5.15
N ALA A 117 12.02 -19.90 5.85
CA ALA A 117 13.48 -19.92 5.99
C ALA A 117 13.97 -21.18 6.69
N THR A 118 13.31 -21.60 7.77
CA THR A 118 13.63 -22.81 8.55
C THR A 118 13.51 -24.06 7.69
N ARG A 119 12.42 -24.23 6.95
CA ARG A 119 12.19 -25.38 6.07
C ARG A 119 13.22 -25.49 4.96
N LEU A 120 13.78 -24.35 4.52
CA LEU A 120 14.84 -24.29 3.50
C LEU A 120 16.25 -24.37 4.08
N GLY A 121 16.43 -24.30 5.40
CA GLY A 121 17.74 -24.20 6.02
C GLY A 121 18.53 -22.93 5.60
N ARG A 122 17.83 -21.82 5.33
CA ARG A 122 18.41 -20.57 4.83
C ARG A 122 18.32 -19.47 5.87
N PRO A 123 19.33 -18.56 5.95
CA PRO A 123 19.29 -17.43 6.85
C PRO A 123 18.11 -16.49 6.53
N LEU A 124 17.46 -15.97 7.57
CA LEU A 124 16.45 -14.94 7.51
C LEU A 124 16.86 -13.74 8.36
N LYS A 125 16.80 -12.55 7.78
CA LYS A 125 16.94 -11.29 8.51
C LYS A 125 15.60 -10.61 8.61
N ILE A 126 15.19 -10.25 9.82
CA ILE A 126 13.94 -9.56 10.12
C ILE A 126 14.26 -8.14 10.55
N ALA A 127 13.98 -7.17 9.67
CA ALA A 127 14.02 -5.76 10.01
C ALA A 127 12.60 -5.27 10.29
N ALA A 128 12.29 -5.01 11.56
CA ALA A 128 10.91 -4.74 11.95
C ALA A 128 10.81 -3.90 13.20
N LYS A 129 9.78 -3.04 13.23
CA LYS A 129 9.33 -2.33 14.41
C LYS A 129 8.34 -3.18 15.18
N VAL A 130 8.45 -3.15 16.51
CA VAL A 130 7.47 -3.72 17.43
C VAL A 130 6.68 -2.57 18.03
N ASP A 131 5.45 -2.35 17.54
CA ASP A 131 4.58 -1.32 18.11
C ASP A 131 4.01 -1.76 19.46
N ALA A 132 3.63 -0.80 20.30
CA ALA A 132 3.09 -1.09 21.64
C ALA A 132 1.85 -2.01 21.59
N ALA A 133 1.02 -1.86 20.55
CA ALA A 133 -0.16 -2.70 20.35
C ALA A 133 0.18 -4.16 20.05
N ASP A 134 1.33 -4.42 19.42
CA ASP A 134 1.75 -5.75 18.98
C ASP A 134 2.77 -6.40 19.93
N LYS A 135 3.08 -5.76 21.06
CA LYS A 135 4.08 -6.25 22.02
C LYS A 135 3.77 -7.65 22.55
N VAL A 136 2.51 -7.95 22.83
CA VAL A 136 2.11 -9.28 23.30
C VAL A 136 2.38 -10.33 22.22
N TYR A 137 2.02 -10.06 20.98
CA TYR A 137 2.29 -10.95 19.85
C TYR A 137 3.81 -11.19 19.66
N TRP A 138 4.61 -10.13 19.76
CA TRP A 138 6.06 -10.25 19.74
C TRP A 138 6.58 -11.18 20.84
N GLU A 139 6.23 -10.91 22.10
CA GLU A 139 6.77 -11.63 23.27
C GLU A 139 6.32 -13.09 23.31
N THR A 140 5.08 -13.37 22.88
CA THR A 140 4.48 -14.71 23.05
C THR A 140 4.60 -15.60 21.82
N VAL A 141 4.72 -15.02 20.62
CA VAL A 141 4.72 -15.78 19.36
C VAL A 141 6.06 -15.65 18.62
N ILE A 142 6.48 -14.42 18.31
CA ILE A 142 7.61 -14.22 17.39
C ILE A 142 8.96 -14.38 18.08
N ARG A 143 9.15 -13.74 19.24
CA ARG A 143 10.42 -13.81 19.95
C ARG A 143 10.87 -15.23 20.27
N PRO A 144 10.02 -16.15 20.76
CA PRO A 144 10.43 -17.54 20.97
C PRO A 144 10.89 -18.25 19.68
N LEU A 145 10.30 -17.91 18.52
CA LEU A 145 10.71 -18.46 17.23
C LEU A 145 12.05 -17.89 16.77
N VAL A 146 12.34 -16.65 17.08
CA VAL A 146 13.64 -16.00 16.79
C VAL A 146 14.72 -16.54 17.71
N ASP A 147 14.49 -16.53 19.03
CA ASP A 147 15.48 -16.92 20.04
C ASP A 147 15.85 -18.42 19.93
N GLY A 148 14.93 -19.25 19.47
CA GLY A 148 15.12 -20.69 19.29
C GLY A 148 15.71 -21.11 17.94
N ASN A 149 15.97 -20.18 17.01
CA ASN A 149 16.38 -20.51 15.65
C ASN A 149 17.66 -19.77 15.20
N PRO A 150 18.79 -20.44 15.10
CA PRO A 150 20.08 -19.80 14.73
C PRO A 150 20.09 -19.28 13.28
N LEU A 151 19.12 -19.63 12.45
CA LEU A 151 18.97 -19.11 11.09
C LEU A 151 18.30 -17.73 11.05
N VAL A 152 17.70 -17.29 12.15
CA VAL A 152 16.88 -16.07 12.19
C VAL A 152 17.59 -14.96 12.97
N GLU A 153 17.85 -13.85 12.29
CA GLU A 153 18.41 -12.64 12.89
C GLU A 153 17.34 -11.54 12.97
N PHE A 154 16.99 -11.12 14.17
CA PHE A 154 16.16 -9.93 14.38
C PHE A 154 17.05 -8.69 14.44
N VAL A 155 17.02 -7.89 13.35
CA VAL A 155 17.87 -6.69 13.20
C VAL A 155 17.28 -5.49 13.97
N GLY A 156 15.98 -5.52 14.28
CA GLY A 156 15.26 -4.37 14.83
C GLY A 156 14.78 -3.40 13.75
N GLU A 157 14.44 -2.19 14.15
CA GLU A 157 13.99 -1.15 13.22
C GLU A 157 15.19 -0.56 12.45
N ILE A 158 15.06 -0.45 11.12
CA ILE A 158 16.09 0.15 10.25
C ILE A 158 15.56 1.42 9.59
N GLY A 159 16.44 2.41 9.42
CA GLY A 159 16.16 3.65 8.69
C GLY A 159 16.26 3.49 7.17
N ASP A 160 15.76 4.48 6.42
CA ASP A 160 15.75 4.44 4.95
C ASP A 160 17.13 4.24 4.33
N HIS A 161 18.17 4.83 4.93
CA HIS A 161 19.56 4.68 4.48
C HIS A 161 20.12 3.24 4.60
N GLN A 162 19.50 2.38 5.44
CA GLN A 162 19.91 0.99 5.65
C GLN A 162 19.11 0.03 4.76
N LYS A 163 17.89 0.42 4.35
CA LYS A 163 16.97 -0.44 3.57
C LYS A 163 17.59 -0.91 2.26
N SER A 164 18.32 -0.04 1.56
CA SER A 164 18.93 -0.38 0.27
C SER A 164 19.92 -1.55 0.39
N ALA A 165 20.80 -1.52 1.38
CA ALA A 165 21.75 -2.62 1.63
C ALA A 165 21.03 -3.87 2.15
N PHE A 166 20.03 -3.70 3.03
CA PHE A 166 19.26 -4.78 3.61
C PHE A 166 18.45 -5.54 2.55
N LEU A 167 17.70 -4.83 1.71
CA LEU A 167 16.89 -5.45 0.65
C LEU A 167 17.79 -5.94 -0.50
N GLY A 168 18.77 -5.14 -0.93
CA GLY A 168 19.68 -5.51 -2.01
C GLY A 168 20.51 -6.77 -1.72
N GLY A 169 20.88 -6.99 -0.46
CA GLY A 169 21.59 -8.20 -0.01
C GLY A 169 20.69 -9.44 0.09
N ALA A 170 19.39 -9.28 0.08
CA ALA A 170 18.47 -10.40 0.20
C ALA A 170 18.39 -11.24 -1.10
N GLU A 171 18.25 -12.53 -0.94
CA GLU A 171 17.94 -13.48 -2.01
C GLU A 171 16.50 -13.33 -2.49
N ALA A 172 15.58 -13.07 -1.56
CA ALA A 172 14.21 -12.65 -1.77
C ALA A 172 13.68 -11.89 -0.56
N LEU A 173 12.73 -10.98 -0.81
CA LEU A 173 11.83 -10.47 0.21
C LEU A 173 10.71 -11.48 0.43
N LEU A 174 10.51 -11.93 1.66
CA LEU A 174 9.35 -12.72 2.05
C LEU A 174 8.23 -11.77 2.52
N PHE A 175 7.09 -11.80 1.82
CA PHE A 175 5.93 -10.97 2.10
C PHE A 175 4.69 -11.85 2.35
N PRO A 176 4.66 -12.58 3.50
CA PRO A 176 3.71 -13.65 3.76
C PRO A 176 2.40 -13.18 4.40
N ILE A 177 1.95 -12.00 4.05
CA ILE A 177 0.81 -11.30 4.65
C ILE A 177 -0.47 -12.12 4.65
N ASP A 178 -1.37 -11.81 5.60
CA ASP A 178 -2.68 -12.47 5.78
C ASP A 178 -3.80 -11.41 5.95
N TRP A 179 -3.72 -10.35 5.15
CA TRP A 179 -4.72 -9.28 5.15
C TRP A 179 -4.69 -8.53 3.80
N PRO A 180 -5.80 -7.88 3.41
CA PRO A 180 -5.85 -7.12 2.16
C PRO A 180 -4.99 -5.87 2.25
N GLU A 181 -3.70 -6.00 1.96
CA GLU A 181 -2.75 -4.90 1.93
C GLU A 181 -3.16 -3.88 0.86
N PRO A 182 -3.37 -2.60 1.21
CA PRO A 182 -3.76 -1.60 0.23
C PRO A 182 -2.75 -1.40 -0.91
N PHE A 183 -1.43 -1.50 -0.63
CA PHE A 183 -0.39 -1.44 -1.66
C PHE A 183 0.88 -2.24 -1.32
N GLY A 184 1.48 -2.03 -0.15
CA GLY A 184 2.69 -2.72 0.27
C GLY A 184 3.97 -2.16 -0.37
N LEU A 185 4.36 -0.94 0.02
CA LEU A 185 5.56 -0.24 -0.48
C LEU A 185 6.82 -1.10 -0.46
N VAL A 186 6.98 -1.97 0.53
CA VAL A 186 8.15 -2.83 0.67
C VAL A 186 8.40 -3.75 -0.54
N MET A 187 7.34 -4.11 -1.28
CA MET A 187 7.48 -4.90 -2.51
C MET A 187 8.22 -4.12 -3.59
N ILE A 188 7.85 -2.86 -3.81
CA ILE A 188 8.54 -2.01 -4.79
C ILE A 188 9.89 -1.52 -4.30
N GLU A 189 10.10 -1.39 -2.98
CA GLU A 189 11.43 -1.16 -2.37
C GLU A 189 12.39 -2.31 -2.68
N ALA A 190 11.94 -3.57 -2.56
CA ALA A 190 12.72 -4.75 -2.93
C ALA A 190 13.02 -4.77 -4.44
N MET A 191 12.02 -4.52 -5.28
CA MET A 191 12.22 -4.47 -6.74
C MET A 191 13.18 -3.36 -7.17
N ALA A 192 13.19 -2.21 -6.47
CA ALA A 192 14.14 -1.13 -6.72
C ALA A 192 15.59 -1.59 -6.49
N CYS A 193 15.81 -2.52 -5.57
CA CYS A 193 17.10 -3.17 -5.36
C CYS A 193 17.38 -4.33 -6.35
N GLY A 194 16.43 -4.70 -7.20
CA GLY A 194 16.50 -5.90 -8.04
C GLY A 194 16.17 -7.19 -7.27
N THR A 195 15.62 -7.10 -6.07
CA THR A 195 15.33 -8.25 -5.23
C THR A 195 13.94 -8.80 -5.51
N PRO A 196 13.82 -10.10 -5.83
CA PRO A 196 12.52 -10.73 -6.07
C PRO A 196 11.69 -10.81 -4.79
N VAL A 197 10.36 -10.85 -4.95
CA VAL A 197 9.41 -10.91 -3.84
C VAL A 197 8.66 -12.25 -3.87
N VAL A 198 8.58 -12.93 -2.73
CA VAL A 198 7.67 -14.07 -2.54
C VAL A 198 6.51 -13.60 -1.69
N ALA A 199 5.33 -13.45 -2.29
CA ALA A 199 4.17 -12.86 -1.65
C ALA A 199 2.96 -13.81 -1.66
N PHE A 200 2.22 -13.83 -0.56
CA PHE A 200 0.90 -14.47 -0.57
C PHE A 200 -0.08 -13.62 -1.39
N ARG A 201 -0.94 -14.29 -2.15
CA ARG A 201 -1.96 -13.68 -3.00
C ARG A 201 -3.06 -13.05 -2.14
N CYS A 202 -2.82 -11.83 -1.70
CA CYS A 202 -3.74 -11.10 -0.83
C CYS A 202 -3.62 -9.58 -1.09
N GLY A 203 -4.77 -8.88 -1.10
CA GLY A 203 -4.80 -7.44 -1.35
C GLY A 203 -4.17 -7.07 -2.70
N SER A 204 -3.33 -6.07 -2.70
CA SER A 204 -2.66 -5.54 -3.89
C SER A 204 -1.53 -6.41 -4.46
N THR A 205 -1.13 -7.52 -3.79
CA THR A 205 0.04 -8.29 -4.25
C THR A 205 -0.05 -8.75 -5.71
N PRO A 206 -1.24 -9.16 -6.26
CA PRO A 206 -1.35 -9.54 -7.67
C PRO A 206 -1.23 -8.36 -8.65
N GLU A 207 -1.39 -7.11 -8.18
CA GLU A 207 -1.24 -5.93 -9.00
C GLU A 207 0.22 -5.47 -9.09
N VAL A 208 1.00 -5.77 -8.03
CA VAL A 208 2.38 -5.32 -7.87
C VAL A 208 3.37 -6.35 -8.40
N ILE A 209 3.15 -7.64 -8.10
CA ILE A 209 4.05 -8.73 -8.49
C ILE A 209 3.66 -9.30 -9.85
N GLU A 210 4.61 -9.34 -10.79
CA GLU A 210 4.51 -10.10 -12.02
C GLU A 210 5.05 -11.52 -11.74
N ASP A 211 4.12 -12.48 -11.61
CA ASP A 211 4.44 -13.87 -11.24
C ASP A 211 5.44 -14.51 -12.19
N GLY A 212 6.54 -15.06 -11.64
CA GLY A 212 7.64 -15.63 -12.41
C GLY A 212 8.60 -14.61 -13.05
N ALA A 213 8.34 -13.30 -12.92
CA ALA A 213 9.19 -12.25 -13.49
C ALA A 213 9.80 -11.33 -12.41
N THR A 214 8.98 -10.77 -11.52
CA THR A 214 9.46 -9.91 -10.43
C THR A 214 9.39 -10.57 -9.07
N GLY A 215 8.82 -11.77 -9.02
CA GLY A 215 8.63 -12.54 -7.80
C GLY A 215 7.69 -13.71 -8.05
N PHE A 216 7.14 -14.26 -6.96
CA PHE A 216 6.17 -15.34 -7.00
C PHE A 216 4.96 -15.02 -6.14
N LEU A 217 3.76 -15.32 -6.68
CA LEU A 217 2.49 -15.24 -5.98
C LEU A 217 2.08 -16.64 -5.53
N VAL A 218 1.88 -16.82 -4.24
CA VAL A 218 1.60 -18.12 -3.62
C VAL A 218 0.32 -18.08 -2.79
N GLU A 219 -0.30 -19.25 -2.57
CA GLU A 219 -1.52 -19.40 -1.77
C GLU A 219 -1.27 -20.25 -0.53
N THR A 220 -0.29 -21.14 -0.59
CA THR A 220 0.02 -22.11 0.48
C THR A 220 1.47 -21.94 0.97
N MET A 221 1.75 -22.48 2.16
CA MET A 221 3.11 -22.51 2.71
C MET A 221 4.05 -23.37 1.87
N ASP A 222 3.56 -24.48 1.31
CA ASP A 222 4.39 -25.35 0.46
C ASP A 222 4.78 -24.67 -0.85
N GLU A 223 3.85 -23.94 -1.45
CA GLU A 223 4.14 -23.09 -2.60
C GLU A 223 5.15 -21.99 -2.23
N ALA A 224 5.00 -21.34 -1.06
CA ALA A 224 5.91 -20.30 -0.60
C ALA A 224 7.34 -20.83 -0.40
N VAL A 225 7.50 -22.01 0.19
CA VAL A 225 8.80 -22.68 0.32
C VAL A 225 9.39 -23.02 -1.04
N SER A 226 8.59 -23.60 -1.94
CA SER A 226 9.02 -23.92 -3.32
C SER A 226 9.41 -22.67 -4.11
N ALA A 227 8.66 -21.58 -3.98
CA ALA A 227 8.93 -20.29 -4.62
C ALA A 227 10.21 -19.64 -4.08
N ALA A 228 10.37 -19.60 -2.76
CA ALA A 228 11.56 -19.05 -2.12
C ALA A 228 12.83 -19.81 -2.51
N ALA A 229 12.77 -21.14 -2.62
CA ALA A 229 13.91 -21.97 -3.05
C ALA A 229 14.46 -21.60 -4.43
N ARG A 230 13.61 -21.10 -5.33
CA ARG A 230 13.96 -20.76 -6.73
C ARG A 230 13.97 -19.25 -7.01
N ALA A 231 13.73 -18.41 -6.02
CA ALA A 231 13.71 -16.95 -6.20
C ALA A 231 15.03 -16.41 -6.74
N HIS A 232 16.16 -17.04 -6.37
CA HIS A 232 17.49 -16.70 -6.86
C HIS A 232 17.70 -16.91 -8.39
N LEU A 233 16.79 -17.60 -9.06
CA LEU A 233 16.84 -17.81 -10.51
C LEU A 233 16.26 -16.62 -11.31
N LEU A 234 15.56 -15.70 -10.64
CA LEU A 234 15.00 -14.52 -11.30
C LEU A 234 16.10 -13.50 -11.58
N ASP A 235 15.99 -12.88 -12.76
CA ASP A 235 16.93 -11.86 -13.23
C ASP A 235 16.72 -10.54 -12.48
N ARG A 236 17.68 -10.16 -11.65
CA ARG A 236 17.64 -8.96 -10.81
C ARG A 236 17.68 -7.68 -11.64
N ASP A 237 18.38 -7.67 -12.78
CA ASP A 237 18.42 -6.54 -13.71
C ASP A 237 17.05 -6.31 -14.35
N ALA A 238 16.38 -7.39 -14.75
CA ALA A 238 15.02 -7.33 -15.28
C ALA A 238 14.01 -6.88 -14.21
N ILE A 239 14.14 -7.31 -12.96
CA ILE A 239 13.30 -6.84 -11.84
C ILE A 239 13.47 -5.34 -11.65
N ARG A 240 14.71 -4.84 -11.61
CA ARG A 240 14.99 -3.41 -11.50
C ARG A 240 14.41 -2.63 -12.68
N ALA A 241 14.54 -3.11 -13.90
CA ALA A 241 13.97 -2.47 -15.08
C ALA A 241 12.43 -2.36 -15.01
N ARG A 242 11.75 -3.39 -14.45
CA ARG A 242 10.30 -3.34 -14.19
C ARG A 242 9.93 -2.29 -13.14
N PHE A 243 10.73 -2.17 -12.07
CA PHE A 243 10.56 -1.10 -11.09
C PHE A 243 10.67 0.29 -11.76
N ASP A 244 11.74 0.55 -12.51
CA ASP A 244 11.99 1.84 -13.16
C ASP A 244 10.83 2.23 -14.11
N LEU A 245 10.26 1.25 -14.81
CA LEU A 245 9.15 1.46 -15.74
C LEU A 245 7.82 1.74 -15.02
N ARG A 246 7.49 0.99 -13.98
CA ARG A 246 6.13 0.96 -13.40
C ARG A 246 6.01 1.66 -12.06
N TRP A 247 7.06 1.62 -11.24
CA TRP A 247 7.02 1.97 -9.82
C TRP A 247 7.92 3.15 -9.44
N SER A 248 8.50 3.83 -10.43
CA SER A 248 9.23 5.07 -10.19
C SER A 248 8.28 6.23 -9.85
N ALA A 249 8.78 7.22 -9.08
CA ALA A 249 8.04 8.44 -8.78
C ALA A 249 7.62 9.16 -10.07
N THR A 250 8.46 9.10 -11.12
CA THR A 250 8.16 9.66 -12.44
C THR A 250 6.97 8.96 -13.10
N ALA A 251 6.90 7.62 -13.01
CA ALA A 251 5.77 6.85 -13.56
C ALA A 251 4.48 7.19 -12.80
N MET A 252 4.53 7.28 -11.47
CA MET A 252 3.39 7.69 -10.65
C MET A 252 2.95 9.12 -10.99
N ALA A 253 3.88 10.07 -11.08
CA ALA A 253 3.59 11.48 -11.37
C ALA A 253 2.89 11.65 -12.74
N ARG A 254 3.33 10.91 -13.78
CA ARG A 254 2.68 10.94 -15.09
C ARG A 254 1.21 10.53 -15.01
N ARG A 255 0.90 9.46 -14.25
CA ARG A 255 -0.50 9.01 -14.06
C ARG A 255 -1.33 10.07 -13.34
N TYR A 256 -0.78 10.77 -12.34
CA TYR A 256 -1.49 11.87 -11.69
C TYR A 256 -1.72 13.06 -12.64
N LEU A 257 -0.77 13.37 -13.52
CA LEU A 257 -0.96 14.43 -14.53
C LEU A 257 -2.12 14.07 -15.47
N ASP A 258 -2.24 12.82 -15.89
CA ASP A 258 -3.38 12.34 -16.70
C ASP A 258 -4.69 12.52 -15.94
N VAL A 259 -4.74 12.12 -14.65
CA VAL A 259 -5.93 12.30 -13.78
C VAL A 259 -6.29 13.77 -13.61
N TYR A 260 -5.31 14.66 -13.44
CA TYR A 260 -5.57 16.10 -13.35
C TYR A 260 -6.13 16.66 -14.67
N ALA A 261 -5.57 16.26 -15.80
CA ALA A 261 -6.08 16.66 -17.12
C ALA A 261 -7.54 16.22 -17.31
N GLU A 262 -7.88 14.97 -16.94
CA GLU A 262 -9.25 14.47 -16.99
C GLU A 262 -10.19 15.25 -16.04
N LEU A 263 -9.75 15.56 -14.81
CA LEU A 263 -10.54 16.32 -13.86
C LEU A 263 -10.86 17.72 -14.40
N LEU A 264 -9.87 18.39 -14.99
CA LEU A 264 -10.03 19.70 -15.62
C LEU A 264 -10.96 19.67 -16.82
N ALA A 265 -10.86 18.62 -17.66
CA ALA A 265 -11.70 18.46 -18.85
C ALA A 265 -13.20 18.22 -18.52
N ARG A 266 -13.50 17.67 -17.34
CA ARG A 266 -14.88 17.47 -16.87
C ARG A 266 -15.55 18.77 -16.39
N ARG A 267 -14.80 19.82 -16.11
CA ARG A 267 -15.35 21.10 -15.67
C ARG A 267 -15.97 21.82 -16.87
N PRO A 268 -17.27 22.18 -16.81
CA PRO A 268 -17.86 23.03 -17.85
C PRO A 268 -17.10 24.36 -17.90
N PHE A 269 -16.68 24.76 -19.09
CA PHE A 269 -16.08 26.08 -19.31
C PHE A 269 -17.05 27.17 -18.79
N GLY A 270 -16.64 27.89 -17.74
CA GLY A 270 -17.43 29.02 -17.21
C GLY A 270 -18.60 28.65 -16.28
N ALA A 271 -18.64 27.46 -15.70
CA ALA A 271 -19.65 27.16 -14.68
C ALA A 271 -19.42 28.03 -13.43
N PRO A 272 -20.42 28.84 -13.00
CA PRO A 272 -20.31 29.58 -11.75
C PRO A 272 -20.24 28.58 -10.58
N PRO A 273 -19.63 28.96 -9.43
CA PRO A 273 -19.62 28.11 -8.24
C PRO A 273 -21.07 27.73 -7.86
N MET A 274 -21.32 26.45 -7.56
CA MET A 274 -22.64 26.01 -7.10
C MET A 274 -23.04 26.80 -5.85
N GLY A 275 -24.19 27.49 -5.93
CA GLY A 275 -24.72 28.28 -4.84
C GLY A 275 -25.09 27.45 -3.61
N PRO A 276 -25.32 28.07 -2.44
CA PRO A 276 -25.61 27.39 -1.19
C PRO A 276 -26.90 26.54 -1.18
N GLU A 277 -27.74 26.66 -2.22
CA GLU A 277 -29.05 26.01 -2.31
C GLU A 277 -29.03 24.52 -2.71
N ALA A 278 -27.88 23.95 -3.08
CA ALA A 278 -27.77 22.53 -3.43
C ALA A 278 -27.75 21.58 -2.22
N PHE A 279 -27.81 22.10 -1.00
CA PHE A 279 -27.79 21.31 0.24
C PHE A 279 -29.18 21.29 0.89
N HIS A 280 -30.19 20.73 0.24
CA HIS A 280 -31.40 20.35 0.94
C HIS A 280 -31.15 19.09 1.78
N LEU A 281 -31.33 19.26 3.10
CA LEU A 281 -31.23 18.25 4.16
C LEU A 281 -32.44 17.28 4.20
N ASP A 282 -33.09 16.98 3.08
CA ASP A 282 -34.24 16.11 3.01
C ASP A 282 -34.00 14.84 2.19
N ALA A 283 -33.03 14.04 2.65
CA ALA A 283 -33.01 12.63 2.34
C ALA A 283 -32.98 11.87 3.67
N ALA A 284 -34.11 11.28 4.04
CA ALA A 284 -34.23 10.44 5.22
C ALA A 284 -33.15 9.36 5.22
N VAL A 285 -32.27 9.41 6.21
CA VAL A 285 -31.30 8.34 6.47
C VAL A 285 -32.14 7.09 6.76
N PRO A 286 -31.98 5.96 6.02
CA PRO A 286 -32.64 4.73 6.39
C PRO A 286 -32.10 4.29 7.75
N THR A 287 -32.96 4.31 8.76
CA THR A 287 -32.66 3.75 10.08
C THR A 287 -32.58 2.24 9.96
N VAL A 288 -31.35 1.70 9.99
CA VAL A 288 -31.14 0.27 10.19
C VAL A 288 -31.43 -0.01 11.68
N PRO A 289 -32.34 -0.94 12.01
CA PRO A 289 -32.64 -1.23 13.42
C PRO A 289 -31.44 -1.87 14.09
N PHE A 290 -31.08 -1.30 15.22
CA PHE A 290 -30.05 -1.82 16.11
C PHE A 290 -30.56 -3.10 16.76
N VAL A 291 -30.09 -4.27 16.33
CA VAL A 291 -30.33 -5.53 17.04
C VAL A 291 -29.26 -5.70 18.10
N ALA A 292 -29.62 -5.44 19.33
CA ALA A 292 -28.78 -5.79 20.48
C ALA A 292 -28.85 -7.31 20.65
N THR A 293 -27.73 -7.98 20.44
CA THR A 293 -27.54 -9.38 20.89
C THR A 293 -26.90 -9.34 22.27
N ALA A 294 -27.57 -10.01 23.22
CA ALA A 294 -27.17 -10.24 24.60
C ALA A 294 -25.92 -11.15 24.68
#